data_8e4e401595e55e8828cb4b743e82ab3a
#
_entry.id   8e4e401595e55e8828cb4b743e82ab3a
#
_cell.length_a   1.000
_cell.length_b   1.000
_cell.length_c   1.000
_cell.angle_alpha   90.00
_cell.angle_beta   90.00
_cell.angle_gamma   90.00
#
_symmetry.space_group_name_H-M   'P 1'
#
loop_
_entity.id
_entity.type
_entity.pdbx_description
1 polymer ?
#
loop_
_entity_poly.entity_id
_entity_poly.type
_entity_poly.pdbx_seq_one_letter_code
_entity_poly.pdbx_strand_id
1 'polypeptide(L)'
;MSERIEHLERKPPIQVPIDKVKRTKVIAKASKDLIYFSKNILGLYIPDHYREWADLVYNHDRLVVLAHRYSGKSMFFSFAYPLWRMFRGDVKEILFYTHREDEAQRVVTRWRDEIENNPWLKFLENKSSGSWGKSRFVTRPRRSNDKGIEASGKGIGSSARGRHPDLIILDDVLSDKGIYTLEYVKYYFYRVIQYMLGPRGSKMLIVGTPISYDDLYAELKENPEYVVKEYPAIDENGHILWPEFWTKEDLEKRRRADEEAFAQEFLLKPKTTQMSFFPFWAVQECLRPTMRLGELPVDISEVESIVIGCDFAFSNRKDADYTVYTVVAQLKSAYVIIDVFRGHGLKMTDMLSILRELYKKWNPSMIVMESTGTQISIARELESEGFPVFRVNTTRNLRIEMLSKLRYVLEKKKIRVPADITHEFTNEYTQVLLKELWGFIQKGDLIKTVEAHDDTVFSLAFAIYYLTTQTPVITYEGPNVATSTLNSAQRQRSVIIDEDLGVIGVDLLDSSDW
;
A
#
# COMPACT_ATOMS: atom_id res chain seq x y z
N MET A 1 18.23 31.57 -15.81
CA MET A 1 17.10 30.81 -15.19
C MET A 1 16.28 31.70 -14.25
N SER A 2 16.86 32.58 -13.42
CA SER A 2 16.10 33.45 -12.50
C SER A 2 15.19 34.45 -13.20
N GLU A 3 15.67 35.22 -14.18
CA GLU A 3 14.89 36.23 -14.91
C GLU A 3 13.71 35.65 -15.72
N ARG A 4 13.79 34.39 -16.13
CA ARG A 4 12.78 33.74 -16.94
C ARG A 4 11.62 33.19 -16.11
N ILE A 5 11.81 33.00 -14.80
CA ILE A 5 10.82 32.47 -13.86
C ILE A 5 10.05 33.60 -13.15
N GLU A 6 10.60 34.81 -13.06
CA GLU A 6 9.95 35.93 -12.38
C GLU A 6 8.52 36.23 -12.89
N HIS A 7 8.27 36.11 -14.20
CA HIS A 7 6.93 36.35 -14.75
C HIS A 7 5.96 35.17 -14.52
N LEU A 8 6.46 33.98 -14.14
CA LEU A 8 5.68 32.80 -13.77
C LEU A 8 5.38 32.75 -12.27
N GLU A 9 5.90 33.69 -11.49
CA GLU A 9 5.63 33.78 -10.08
C GLU A 9 4.15 34.11 -9.81
N ARG A 10 3.71 33.67 -8.65
CA ARG A 10 2.37 33.96 -8.17
C ARG A 10 2.20 35.46 -7.93
N LYS A 11 1.22 36.05 -8.57
CA LYS A 11 0.85 37.46 -8.38
C LYS A 11 -0.13 37.60 -7.22
N PRO A 12 -0.21 38.77 -6.58
CA PRO A 12 -1.25 39.01 -5.60
C PRO A 12 -2.65 38.84 -6.26
N PRO A 13 -3.64 38.36 -5.52
CA PRO A 13 -5.02 38.30 -6.04
C PRO A 13 -5.50 39.69 -6.42
N ILE A 14 -6.47 39.75 -7.34
CA ILE A 14 -7.08 41.04 -7.67
C ILE A 14 -7.69 41.68 -6.42
N GLN A 15 -7.60 42.99 -6.31
CA GLN A 15 -8.19 43.70 -5.18
C GLN A 15 -9.70 43.47 -5.10
N VAL A 16 -10.18 43.29 -3.85
CA VAL A 16 -11.62 43.15 -3.61
C VAL A 16 -12.30 44.49 -3.87
N PRO A 17 -13.19 44.61 -4.87
CA PRO A 17 -13.87 45.88 -5.15
C PRO A 17 -14.75 46.34 -3.98
N ILE A 18 -14.71 47.62 -3.67
CA ILE A 18 -15.60 48.26 -2.69
C ILE A 18 -17.05 48.24 -3.24
N ASP A 19 -17.18 48.44 -4.54
CA ASP A 19 -18.50 48.37 -5.24
C ASP A 19 -19.03 46.93 -5.20
N LYS A 20 -20.21 46.79 -4.57
CA LYS A 20 -20.90 45.50 -4.40
C LYS A 20 -21.26 44.83 -5.74
N VAL A 21 -21.64 45.60 -6.75
CA VAL A 21 -22.02 45.08 -8.09
C VAL A 21 -20.80 44.49 -8.78
N LYS A 22 -19.65 45.20 -8.75
CA LYS A 22 -18.38 44.70 -9.32
C LYS A 22 -17.92 43.46 -8.58
N ARG A 23 -18.00 43.48 -7.23
CA ARG A 23 -17.64 42.32 -6.39
C ARG A 23 -18.50 41.08 -6.74
N THR A 24 -19.84 41.26 -6.89
CA THR A 24 -20.75 40.18 -7.26
C THR A 24 -20.42 39.61 -8.64
N LYS A 25 -20.07 40.46 -9.61
CA LYS A 25 -19.66 40.00 -10.96
C LYS A 25 -18.37 39.15 -10.92
N VAL A 26 -17.37 39.55 -10.13
CA VAL A 26 -16.14 38.78 -9.95
C VAL A 26 -16.45 37.41 -9.31
N ILE A 27 -17.23 37.38 -8.23
CA ILE A 27 -17.62 36.14 -7.55
C ILE A 27 -18.37 35.20 -8.52
N ALA A 28 -19.34 35.73 -9.25
CA ALA A 28 -20.13 34.95 -10.21
C ALA A 28 -19.26 34.35 -11.33
N LYS A 29 -18.30 35.11 -11.85
CA LYS A 29 -17.36 34.61 -12.86
C LYS A 29 -16.41 33.58 -12.25
N ALA A 30 -15.80 33.87 -11.11
CA ALA A 30 -14.88 32.98 -10.42
C ALA A 30 -15.55 31.65 -10.01
N SER A 31 -16.84 31.66 -9.65
CA SER A 31 -17.59 30.44 -9.32
C SER A 31 -17.85 29.54 -10.52
N LYS A 32 -17.88 30.09 -11.74
CA LYS A 32 -18.16 29.34 -12.97
C LYS A 32 -16.88 28.91 -13.71
N ASP A 33 -15.80 29.63 -13.54
CA ASP A 33 -14.58 29.50 -14.34
C ASP A 33 -13.38 29.26 -13.42
N LEU A 34 -12.88 28.01 -13.41
CA LEU A 34 -11.72 27.59 -12.64
C LEU A 34 -10.44 28.32 -13.08
N ILE A 35 -10.29 28.58 -14.37
CA ILE A 35 -9.13 29.31 -14.89
C ILE A 35 -9.16 30.77 -14.42
N TYR A 36 -10.33 31.40 -14.48
CA TYR A 36 -10.50 32.75 -13.95
C TYR A 36 -10.25 32.80 -12.43
N PHE A 37 -10.75 31.83 -11.69
CA PHE A 37 -10.52 31.71 -10.25
C PHE A 37 -9.02 31.53 -9.95
N SER A 38 -8.35 30.60 -10.61
CA SER A 38 -6.92 30.34 -10.43
C SER A 38 -6.06 31.58 -10.72
N LYS A 39 -6.38 32.28 -11.82
CA LYS A 39 -5.62 33.49 -12.22
C LYS A 39 -5.90 34.68 -11.32
N ASN A 40 -7.16 35.00 -11.06
CA ASN A 40 -7.55 36.29 -10.50
C ASN A 40 -7.76 36.23 -8.98
N ILE A 41 -8.25 35.10 -8.46
CA ILE A 41 -8.49 34.93 -7.02
C ILE A 41 -7.23 34.36 -6.34
N LEU A 42 -6.58 33.36 -6.95
CA LEU A 42 -5.37 32.77 -6.39
C LEU A 42 -4.07 33.41 -6.90
N GLY A 43 -4.12 34.23 -7.95
CA GLY A 43 -2.95 34.90 -8.53
C GLY A 43 -1.98 33.95 -9.25
N LEU A 44 -2.42 32.75 -9.67
CA LEU A 44 -1.56 31.78 -10.32
C LEU A 44 -1.26 32.15 -11.77
N TYR A 45 -0.05 31.85 -12.22
CA TYR A 45 0.25 31.79 -13.63
C TYR A 45 -0.54 30.64 -14.27
N ILE A 46 -1.07 30.84 -15.47
CA ILE A 46 -1.92 29.87 -16.17
C ILE A 46 -1.24 29.46 -17.47
N PRO A 47 -0.50 28.32 -17.47
CA PRO A 47 0.00 27.76 -18.72
C PRO A 47 -1.15 27.19 -19.56
N ASP A 48 -0.92 27.05 -20.87
CA ASP A 48 -1.99 26.68 -21.80
C ASP A 48 -2.66 25.34 -21.49
N HIS A 49 -1.91 24.35 -21.06
CA HIS A 49 -2.45 23.03 -20.70
C HIS A 49 -3.43 23.04 -19.52
N TYR A 50 -3.42 24.09 -18.67
CA TYR A 50 -4.41 24.21 -17.58
C TYR A 50 -5.84 24.40 -18.09
N ARG A 51 -6.03 24.92 -19.31
CA ARG A 51 -7.38 25.05 -19.90
C ARG A 51 -7.97 23.67 -20.20
N GLU A 52 -7.20 22.79 -20.81
CA GLU A 52 -7.60 21.41 -21.04
C GLU A 52 -7.84 20.67 -19.70
N TRP A 53 -6.95 20.87 -18.71
CA TRP A 53 -7.14 20.29 -17.38
C TRP A 53 -8.42 20.78 -16.68
N ALA A 54 -8.81 22.04 -16.90
CA ALA A 54 -10.08 22.54 -16.39
C ALA A 54 -11.28 21.83 -17.06
N ASP A 55 -11.22 21.64 -18.38
CA ASP A 55 -12.28 20.93 -19.11
C ASP A 55 -12.38 19.45 -18.64
N LEU A 56 -11.24 18.79 -18.36
CA LEU A 56 -11.23 17.43 -17.84
C LEU A 56 -11.92 17.32 -16.47
N VAL A 57 -11.61 18.21 -15.52
CA VAL A 57 -12.25 18.16 -14.20
C VAL A 57 -13.72 18.60 -14.23
N TYR A 58 -14.19 19.32 -15.26
CA TYR A 58 -15.60 19.59 -15.45
C TYR A 58 -16.36 18.35 -15.93
N ASN A 59 -15.79 17.63 -16.88
CA ASN A 59 -16.52 16.63 -17.67
C ASN A 59 -16.42 15.20 -17.12
N HIS A 60 -15.46 14.90 -16.20
CA HIS A 60 -15.22 13.54 -15.74
C HIS A 60 -15.25 13.43 -14.23
N ASP A 61 -16.01 12.44 -13.73
CA ASP A 61 -16.11 12.17 -12.29
C ASP A 61 -15.00 11.23 -11.79
N ARG A 62 -14.45 10.41 -12.67
CA ARG A 62 -13.30 9.53 -12.41
C ARG A 62 -12.18 9.86 -13.39
N LEU A 63 -11.26 10.69 -12.92
CA LEU A 63 -10.21 11.26 -13.77
C LEU A 63 -8.83 10.89 -13.21
N VAL A 64 -7.96 10.40 -14.08
CA VAL A 64 -6.54 10.17 -13.81
C VAL A 64 -5.72 11.08 -14.72
N VAL A 65 -4.88 11.93 -14.14
CA VAL A 65 -3.97 12.82 -14.86
C VAL A 65 -2.55 12.45 -14.51
N LEU A 66 -1.86 11.85 -15.46
CA LEU A 66 -0.43 11.54 -15.35
C LEU A 66 0.35 12.65 -16.04
N ALA A 67 1.12 13.39 -15.28
CA ALA A 67 1.85 14.51 -15.82
C ALA A 67 3.30 14.55 -15.29
N HIS A 68 4.20 15.03 -16.13
CA HIS A 68 5.62 15.06 -15.82
C HIS A 68 5.94 15.93 -14.58
N ARG A 69 7.07 15.69 -13.98
CA ARG A 69 7.56 16.47 -12.83
C ARG A 69 7.73 17.95 -13.22
N TYR A 70 7.26 18.86 -12.34
CA TYR A 70 7.21 20.31 -12.58
C TYR A 70 6.27 20.75 -13.72
N SER A 71 5.27 19.95 -14.07
CA SER A 71 4.19 20.37 -14.98
C SER A 71 3.20 21.35 -14.35
N GLY A 72 3.28 21.54 -13.02
CA GLY A 72 2.28 22.31 -12.25
C GLY A 72 1.07 21.50 -11.81
N LYS A 73 1.06 20.16 -12.00
CA LYS A 73 -0.07 19.28 -11.66
C LYS A 73 -0.59 19.47 -10.24
N SER A 74 0.27 19.45 -9.23
CA SER A 74 -0.16 19.63 -7.83
C SER A 74 -0.65 21.05 -7.55
N MET A 75 -0.11 22.07 -8.25
CA MET A 75 -0.59 23.45 -8.13
C MET A 75 -2.02 23.59 -8.66
N PHE A 76 -2.34 22.94 -9.75
CA PHE A 76 -3.67 23.00 -10.35
C PHE A 76 -4.67 22.08 -9.65
N PHE A 77 -4.35 20.78 -9.56
CA PHE A 77 -5.30 19.76 -9.11
C PHE A 77 -5.37 19.64 -7.59
N SER A 78 -4.25 19.84 -6.88
CA SER A 78 -4.17 19.63 -5.43
C SER A 78 -4.21 20.93 -4.62
N PHE A 79 -4.12 22.09 -5.30
CA PHE A 79 -4.24 23.38 -4.64
C PHE A 79 -5.40 24.23 -5.19
N ALA A 80 -5.40 24.57 -6.47
CA ALA A 80 -6.41 25.46 -7.04
C ALA A 80 -7.80 24.83 -7.09
N TYR A 81 -7.89 23.60 -7.57
CA TYR A 81 -9.17 22.90 -7.75
C TYR A 81 -9.95 22.68 -6.45
N PRO A 82 -9.38 22.13 -5.36
CA PRO A 82 -10.10 21.98 -4.10
C PRO A 82 -10.52 23.33 -3.48
N LEU A 83 -9.68 24.35 -3.55
CA LEU A 83 -10.04 25.69 -3.09
C LEU A 83 -11.21 26.27 -3.91
N TRP A 84 -11.22 26.04 -5.22
CA TRP A 84 -12.33 26.45 -6.08
C TRP A 84 -13.63 25.72 -5.73
N ARG A 85 -13.58 24.41 -5.42
CA ARG A 85 -14.76 23.66 -4.97
C ARG A 85 -15.28 24.20 -3.63
N MET A 86 -14.37 24.53 -2.68
CA MET A 86 -14.75 25.20 -1.43
C MET A 86 -15.33 26.59 -1.70
N PHE A 87 -14.75 27.37 -2.61
CA PHE A 87 -15.25 28.69 -2.99
C PHE A 87 -16.65 28.63 -3.58
N ARG A 88 -16.96 27.64 -4.38
CA ARG A 88 -18.31 27.38 -4.92
C ARG A 88 -19.29 26.91 -3.84
N GLY A 89 -18.83 26.08 -2.90
CA GLY A 89 -19.65 25.46 -1.87
C GLY A 89 -20.54 24.34 -2.41
N ASP A 90 -20.07 23.63 -3.41
CA ASP A 90 -20.75 22.50 -4.04
C ASP A 90 -20.22 21.13 -3.56
N VAL A 91 -19.42 21.14 -2.51
CA VAL A 91 -18.91 19.96 -1.78
C VAL A 91 -19.16 20.13 -0.29
N LYS A 92 -19.33 19.01 0.42
CA LYS A 92 -19.44 18.97 1.89
C LYS A 92 -18.19 18.40 2.52
N GLU A 93 -17.52 17.48 1.82
CA GLU A 93 -16.32 16.81 2.31
C GLU A 93 -15.30 16.60 1.19
N ILE A 94 -14.04 16.97 1.47
CA ILE A 94 -12.88 16.76 0.60
C ILE A 94 -11.88 15.90 1.35
N LEU A 95 -11.52 14.75 0.78
CA LEU A 95 -10.40 13.92 1.22
C LEU A 95 -9.23 14.06 0.26
N PHE A 96 -8.06 14.35 0.82
CA PHE A 96 -6.82 14.42 0.08
C PHE A 96 -5.87 13.30 0.52
N TYR A 97 -5.36 12.55 -0.43
CA TYR A 97 -4.42 11.46 -0.20
C TYR A 97 -3.09 11.71 -0.91
N THR A 98 -2.00 11.37 -0.24
CA THR A 98 -0.67 11.19 -0.82
C THR A 98 0.01 9.97 -0.19
N HIS A 99 1.21 9.61 -0.63
CA HIS A 99 1.92 8.44 -0.09
C HIS A 99 2.25 8.57 1.41
N ARG A 100 2.34 9.79 1.96
CA ARG A 100 2.67 10.07 3.38
C ARG A 100 1.68 11.02 4.02
N GLU A 101 1.34 10.73 5.29
CA GLU A 101 0.37 11.56 6.02
C GLU A 101 0.88 12.97 6.32
N ASP A 102 2.17 13.13 6.64
CA ASP A 102 2.77 14.45 6.89
C ASP A 102 2.72 15.36 5.65
N GLU A 103 2.87 14.80 4.45
CA GLU A 103 2.72 15.55 3.20
C GLU A 103 1.28 15.93 2.93
N ALA A 104 0.33 15.02 3.15
CA ALA A 104 -1.09 15.34 3.03
C ALA A 104 -1.49 16.47 4.00
N GLN A 105 -0.99 16.43 5.24
CA GLN A 105 -1.23 17.49 6.22
C GLN A 105 -0.65 18.85 5.78
N ARG A 106 0.52 18.87 5.13
CA ARG A 106 1.10 20.11 4.58
C ARG A 106 0.21 20.73 3.50
N VAL A 107 -0.37 19.89 2.61
CA VAL A 107 -1.28 20.36 1.57
C VAL A 107 -2.55 20.95 2.17
N VAL A 108 -3.18 20.27 3.13
CA VAL A 108 -4.38 20.76 3.82
C VAL A 108 -4.08 22.03 4.62
N THR A 109 -2.91 22.09 5.27
CA THR A 109 -2.44 23.32 5.94
C THR A 109 -2.32 24.48 4.94
N ARG A 110 -1.78 24.24 3.76
CA ARG A 110 -1.66 25.25 2.69
C ARG A 110 -3.02 25.78 2.23
N TRP A 111 -4.04 24.93 2.14
CA TRP A 111 -5.41 25.38 1.83
C TRP A 111 -5.95 26.29 2.92
N ARG A 112 -5.75 25.90 4.18
CA ARG A 112 -6.17 26.71 5.34
C ARG A 112 -5.47 28.06 5.35
N ASP A 113 -4.16 28.09 5.16
CA ASP A 113 -3.36 29.30 5.15
C ASP A 113 -3.77 30.22 3.99
N GLU A 114 -4.11 29.67 2.82
CA GLU A 114 -4.68 30.43 1.72
C GLU A 114 -6.03 31.05 2.08
N ILE A 115 -6.92 30.30 2.73
CA ILE A 115 -8.21 30.81 3.19
C ILE A 115 -8.01 31.94 4.21
N GLU A 116 -7.03 31.82 5.10
CA GLU A 116 -6.74 32.84 6.12
C GLU A 116 -6.16 34.14 5.53
N ASN A 117 -5.33 34.04 4.50
CA ASN A 117 -4.56 35.18 3.97
C ASN A 117 -5.17 35.79 2.70
N ASN A 118 -6.05 35.08 2.00
CA ASN A 118 -6.64 35.56 0.76
C ASN A 118 -7.97 36.30 1.05
N PRO A 119 -8.07 37.61 0.74
CA PRO A 119 -9.28 38.39 1.02
C PRO A 119 -10.55 37.85 0.36
N TRP A 120 -10.43 37.15 -0.77
CA TRP A 120 -11.56 36.56 -1.48
C TRP A 120 -12.04 35.26 -0.86
N LEU A 121 -11.20 34.59 -0.07
CA LEU A 121 -11.51 33.31 0.58
C LEU A 121 -11.85 33.47 2.06
N LYS A 122 -11.61 34.63 2.64
CA LYS A 122 -11.78 34.93 4.07
C LYS A 122 -13.16 34.57 4.64
N PHE A 123 -14.19 34.56 3.80
CA PHE A 123 -15.54 34.17 4.21
C PHE A 123 -15.67 32.68 4.56
N LEU A 124 -14.70 31.83 4.14
CA LEU A 124 -14.63 30.42 4.47
C LEU A 124 -13.97 30.16 5.83
N GLU A 125 -13.24 31.12 6.38
CA GLU A 125 -12.52 30.98 7.65
C GLU A 125 -13.46 30.74 8.83
N ASN A 126 -13.16 29.71 9.64
CA ASN A 126 -13.97 29.29 10.78
C ASN A 126 -13.11 29.09 12.03
N LYS A 127 -12.55 30.18 12.58
CA LYS A 127 -11.70 30.14 13.79
C LYS A 127 -12.42 29.75 15.07
N SER A 128 -13.75 29.86 15.08
CA SER A 128 -14.57 29.56 16.27
C SER A 128 -14.86 28.08 16.45
N SER A 129 -14.56 27.23 15.49
CA SER A 129 -14.72 25.79 15.62
C SER A 129 -13.41 25.17 16.09
N GLY A 130 -13.43 24.28 17.08
CA GLY A 130 -12.29 23.44 17.47
C GLY A 130 -11.75 22.55 16.34
N SER A 131 -12.32 22.68 15.14
CA SER A 131 -11.99 21.91 13.93
C SER A 131 -11.20 22.73 12.90
N TRP A 132 -10.39 23.72 13.30
CA TRP A 132 -9.50 24.49 12.42
C TRP A 132 -8.04 24.05 12.59
N GLY A 133 -7.79 22.74 12.35
CA GLY A 133 -6.49 22.10 12.58
C GLY A 133 -5.59 22.05 11.34
N LYS A 134 -4.39 21.47 11.50
CA LYS A 134 -3.41 21.31 10.43
C LYS A 134 -3.75 20.15 9.47
N SER A 135 -4.23 19.05 9.99
CA SER A 135 -4.56 17.84 9.20
C SER A 135 -6.02 17.80 8.75
N ARG A 136 -6.87 18.61 9.40
CA ARG A 136 -8.32 18.67 9.16
C ARG A 136 -8.84 20.03 9.58
N PHE A 137 -9.72 20.60 8.75
CA PHE A 137 -10.49 21.78 9.12
C PHE A 137 -11.90 21.72 8.54
N VAL A 138 -12.80 22.54 9.13
CA VAL A 138 -14.18 22.73 8.65
C VAL A 138 -14.39 24.21 8.38
N THR A 139 -14.80 24.56 7.16
CA THR A 139 -15.05 25.96 6.79
C THR A 139 -16.27 26.53 7.53
N ARG A 140 -16.40 27.86 7.53
CA ARG A 140 -17.61 28.52 8.03
C ARG A 140 -18.84 28.05 7.25
N PRO A 141 -19.93 27.69 7.96
CA PRO A 141 -21.20 27.37 7.32
C PRO A 141 -21.71 28.55 6.48
N ARG A 142 -22.28 28.27 5.32
CA ARG A 142 -22.86 29.31 4.43
C ARG A 142 -24.31 29.65 4.79
N ARG A 143 -25.02 28.70 5.40
CA ARG A 143 -26.41 28.82 5.86
C ARG A 143 -26.52 28.30 7.28
N SER A 144 -27.54 28.72 8.02
CA SER A 144 -27.73 28.33 9.43
C SER A 144 -27.79 26.82 9.68
N ASN A 145 -28.26 26.04 8.70
CA ASN A 145 -28.38 24.58 8.81
C ASN A 145 -27.24 23.81 8.10
N ASP A 146 -26.21 24.51 7.64
CA ASP A 146 -25.04 23.94 7.00
C ASP A 146 -23.95 23.63 8.04
N LYS A 147 -23.21 22.52 7.86
CA LYS A 147 -22.11 22.15 8.75
C LYS A 147 -20.75 22.74 8.32
N GLY A 148 -20.73 23.45 7.19
CA GLY A 148 -19.49 23.86 6.53
C GLY A 148 -18.87 22.71 5.71
N ILE A 149 -17.75 23.00 5.06
CA ILE A 149 -17.04 22.03 4.21
C ILE A 149 -15.90 21.45 5.04
N GLU A 150 -15.88 20.13 5.20
CA GLU A 150 -14.78 19.43 5.82
C GLU A 150 -13.67 19.14 4.81
N ALA A 151 -12.44 19.50 5.15
CA ALA A 151 -11.25 19.16 4.37
C ALA A 151 -10.25 18.42 5.25
N SER A 152 -9.72 17.29 4.79
CA SER A 152 -8.73 16.53 5.56
C SER A 152 -7.71 15.83 4.67
N GLY A 153 -6.46 15.72 5.16
CA GLY A 153 -5.35 15.05 4.52
C GLY A 153 -5.03 13.72 5.18
N LYS A 154 -4.76 12.71 4.38
CA LYS A 154 -4.47 11.35 4.79
C LYS A 154 -3.31 10.76 3.99
N GLY A 155 -2.47 9.97 4.64
CA GLY A 155 -1.53 9.08 3.95
C GLY A 155 -2.20 7.77 3.52
N ILE A 156 -1.65 7.11 2.51
CA ILE A 156 -2.03 5.74 2.18
C ILE A 156 -1.85 4.87 3.43
N GLY A 157 -2.79 3.95 3.68
CA GLY A 157 -2.80 3.10 4.88
C GLY A 157 -3.50 3.69 6.10
N SER A 158 -3.87 4.98 6.09
CA SER A 158 -4.58 5.62 7.20
C SER A 158 -6.06 5.20 7.26
N SER A 159 -6.60 4.98 8.47
CA SER A 159 -8.03 4.68 8.63
C SER A 159 -8.90 5.84 8.13
N ALA A 160 -9.78 5.54 7.18
CA ALA A 160 -10.75 6.50 6.61
C ALA A 160 -12.12 5.87 6.31
N ARG A 161 -12.36 4.67 6.81
CA ARG A 161 -13.63 3.94 6.60
C ARG A 161 -14.80 4.66 7.24
N GLY A 162 -15.98 4.50 6.64
CA GLY A 162 -17.22 5.15 7.10
C GLY A 162 -17.37 6.61 6.67
N ARG A 163 -16.46 7.13 5.84
CA ARG A 163 -16.57 8.47 5.22
C ARG A 163 -17.14 8.35 3.82
N HIS A 164 -17.89 9.37 3.40
CA HIS A 164 -18.50 9.45 2.07
C HIS A 164 -18.25 10.84 1.47
N PRO A 165 -17.00 11.13 1.07
CA PRO A 165 -16.64 12.44 0.57
C PRO A 165 -17.26 12.73 -0.81
N ASP A 166 -17.53 14.01 -1.09
CA ASP A 166 -17.94 14.45 -2.42
C ASP A 166 -16.75 14.56 -3.38
N LEU A 167 -15.55 14.75 -2.84
CA LEU A 167 -14.32 14.84 -3.62
C LEU A 167 -13.18 14.08 -2.92
N ILE A 168 -12.60 13.12 -3.65
CA ILE A 168 -11.35 12.46 -3.27
C ILE A 168 -10.27 12.91 -4.26
N ILE A 169 -9.14 13.39 -3.74
CA ILE A 169 -7.95 13.72 -4.52
C ILE A 169 -6.81 12.82 -4.07
N LEU A 170 -6.21 12.09 -5.00
CA LEU A 170 -4.98 11.31 -4.81
C LEU A 170 -3.85 12.01 -5.58
N ASP A 171 -2.85 12.53 -4.89
CA ASP A 171 -1.70 13.20 -5.52
C ASP A 171 -0.40 12.46 -5.15
N ASP A 172 0.30 11.95 -6.18
CA ASP A 172 1.55 11.22 -6.08
C ASP A 172 1.51 10.14 -4.95
N VAL A 173 0.47 9.29 -4.99
CA VAL A 173 0.27 8.23 -3.99
C VAL A 173 1.23 7.06 -4.16
N LEU A 174 1.87 6.92 -5.32
CA LEU A 174 2.92 5.97 -5.58
C LEU A 174 4.29 6.59 -5.26
N SER A 175 5.19 5.80 -4.69
CA SER A 175 6.56 6.21 -4.42
C SER A 175 7.48 4.99 -4.46
N ASP A 176 8.59 5.09 -5.19
CA ASP A 176 9.67 4.09 -5.22
C ASP A 176 10.45 4.00 -3.90
N LYS A 177 10.35 5.03 -3.07
CA LYS A 177 10.93 5.14 -1.72
C LYS A 177 9.88 5.22 -0.63
N GLY A 178 8.61 4.89 -0.96
CA GLY A 178 7.51 4.92 -0.02
C GLY A 178 7.63 3.85 1.05
N ILE A 179 6.93 4.06 2.17
CA ILE A 179 6.78 3.05 3.24
C ILE A 179 5.84 1.92 2.83
N TYR A 180 5.16 2.04 1.70
CA TYR A 180 4.26 1.03 1.18
C TYR A 180 4.69 0.60 -0.21
N THR A 181 4.56 -0.70 -0.50
CA THR A 181 4.78 -1.23 -1.84
C THR A 181 3.69 -0.82 -2.81
N LEU A 182 3.95 -0.93 -4.10
CA LEU A 182 2.97 -0.64 -5.15
C LEU A 182 1.72 -1.53 -5.00
N GLU A 183 1.90 -2.80 -4.65
CA GLU A 183 0.83 -3.76 -4.43
C GLU A 183 -0.05 -3.39 -3.23
N TYR A 184 0.55 -2.90 -2.14
CA TYR A 184 -0.22 -2.41 -1.00
C TYR A 184 -1.05 -1.18 -1.36
N VAL A 185 -0.49 -0.25 -2.15
CA VAL A 185 -1.24 0.93 -2.63
C VAL A 185 -2.42 0.52 -3.50
N LYS A 186 -2.25 -0.46 -4.40
CA LYS A 186 -3.35 -1.06 -5.19
C LYS A 186 -4.43 -1.65 -4.28
N TYR A 187 -4.03 -2.49 -3.31
CA TYR A 187 -4.96 -3.06 -2.35
C TYR A 187 -5.74 -1.98 -1.61
N TYR A 188 -5.04 -0.98 -1.04
CA TYR A 188 -5.65 0.10 -0.29
C TYR A 188 -6.61 0.93 -1.15
N PHE A 189 -6.25 1.18 -2.40
CA PHE A 189 -7.10 1.87 -3.37
C PHE A 189 -8.40 1.11 -3.61
N TYR A 190 -8.32 -0.16 -4.00
CA TYR A 190 -9.49 -0.95 -4.35
C TYR A 190 -10.35 -1.35 -3.15
N ARG A 191 -9.76 -1.57 -1.98
CA ARG A 191 -10.46 -2.07 -0.79
C ARG A 191 -10.89 -0.99 0.21
N VAL A 192 -10.34 0.21 0.10
CA VAL A 192 -10.66 1.30 1.04
C VAL A 192 -11.14 2.53 0.29
N ILE A 193 -10.30 3.10 -0.60
CA ILE A 193 -10.60 4.41 -1.20
C ILE A 193 -11.79 4.31 -2.15
N GLN A 194 -11.82 3.31 -3.02
CA GLN A 194 -12.90 3.15 -4.01
C GLN A 194 -14.27 2.93 -3.34
N TYR A 195 -14.32 2.22 -2.20
CA TYR A 195 -15.57 2.01 -1.45
C TYR A 195 -16.09 3.24 -0.70
N MET A 196 -15.31 4.31 -0.58
CA MET A 196 -15.80 5.58 -0.02
C MET A 196 -16.62 6.39 -1.02
N LEU A 197 -16.54 6.07 -2.32
CA LEU A 197 -17.34 6.75 -3.34
C LEU A 197 -18.82 6.39 -3.18
N GLY A 198 -19.64 7.41 -2.95
CA GLY A 198 -21.08 7.25 -2.92
C GLY A 198 -21.67 6.95 -4.32
N PRO A 199 -22.87 6.37 -4.40
CA PRO A 199 -23.50 6.00 -5.67
C PRO A 199 -23.93 7.23 -6.50
N ARG A 200 -23.91 8.43 -5.93
CA ARG A 200 -24.32 9.66 -6.60
C ARG A 200 -23.35 10.80 -6.25
N GLY A 201 -22.69 11.34 -7.28
CA GLY A 201 -22.06 12.66 -7.23
C GLY A 201 -20.69 12.75 -6.53
N SER A 202 -20.07 11.64 -6.11
CA SER A 202 -18.69 11.67 -5.63
C SER A 202 -17.72 11.70 -6.80
N LYS A 203 -16.75 12.60 -6.73
CA LYS A 203 -15.70 12.74 -7.75
C LYS A 203 -14.38 12.23 -7.21
N MET A 204 -13.65 11.46 -8.03
CA MET A 204 -12.30 11.00 -7.76
C MET A 204 -11.34 11.57 -8.79
N LEU A 205 -10.34 12.27 -8.31
CA LEU A 205 -9.25 12.83 -9.09
C LEU A 205 -7.94 12.20 -8.64
N ILE A 206 -7.26 11.55 -9.56
CA ILE A 206 -5.97 10.91 -9.34
C ILE A 206 -4.93 11.63 -10.17
N VAL A 207 -3.87 12.07 -9.52
CA VAL A 207 -2.79 12.83 -10.16
C VAL A 207 -1.47 12.18 -9.80
N GLY A 208 -0.58 11.99 -10.76
CA GLY A 208 0.69 11.37 -10.45
C GLY A 208 1.67 11.29 -11.60
N THR A 209 2.76 10.58 -11.33
CA THR A 209 3.78 10.20 -12.30
C THR A 209 3.93 8.68 -12.22
N PRO A 210 3.87 7.93 -13.33
CA PRO A 210 4.01 6.48 -13.34
C PRO A 210 5.37 6.05 -12.79
N ILE A 211 5.39 4.98 -12.00
CA ILE A 211 6.62 4.42 -11.43
C ILE A 211 6.96 3.09 -12.08
N SER A 212 5.93 2.30 -12.43
CA SER A 212 6.07 0.98 -13.01
C SER A 212 5.08 0.73 -14.13
N TYR A 213 5.40 -0.21 -15.02
CA TYR A 213 4.48 -0.67 -16.07
C TYR A 213 3.28 -1.47 -15.54
N ASP A 214 3.33 -1.92 -14.29
CA ASP A 214 2.30 -2.67 -13.59
C ASP A 214 1.79 -1.97 -12.33
N ASP A 215 1.99 -0.67 -12.20
CA ASP A 215 1.50 0.11 -11.06
C ASP A 215 -0.03 0.36 -11.09
N LEU A 216 -0.56 1.01 -10.07
CA LEU A 216 -1.98 1.37 -10.00
C LEU A 216 -2.45 2.16 -11.23
N TYR A 217 -1.63 3.06 -11.76
CA TYR A 217 -2.00 3.90 -12.89
C TYR A 217 -2.11 3.08 -14.18
N ALA A 218 -1.25 2.07 -14.34
CA ALA A 218 -1.34 1.13 -15.46
C ALA A 218 -2.66 0.33 -15.43
N GLU A 219 -3.07 -0.17 -14.27
CA GLU A 219 -4.37 -0.85 -14.12
C GLU A 219 -5.56 0.08 -14.39
N LEU A 220 -5.47 1.34 -13.95
CA LEU A 220 -6.53 2.32 -14.19
C LEU A 220 -6.65 2.73 -15.67
N LYS A 221 -5.60 2.61 -16.48
CA LYS A 221 -5.67 2.81 -17.93
C LYS A 221 -6.55 1.78 -18.62
N GLU A 222 -6.53 0.54 -18.13
CA GLU A 222 -7.35 -0.55 -18.67
C GLU A 222 -8.78 -0.55 -18.11
N ASN A 223 -9.07 0.25 -17.08
CA ASN A 223 -10.39 0.30 -16.46
C ASN A 223 -11.29 1.34 -17.13
N PRO A 224 -12.38 0.93 -17.83
CA PRO A 224 -13.24 1.84 -18.56
C PRO A 224 -14.02 2.85 -17.70
N GLU A 225 -14.05 2.66 -16.39
CA GLU A 225 -14.66 3.64 -15.47
C GLU A 225 -13.81 4.90 -15.29
N TYR A 226 -12.54 4.88 -15.67
CA TYR A 226 -11.60 5.98 -15.50
C TYR A 226 -11.19 6.60 -16.83
N VAL A 227 -11.23 7.92 -16.88
CA VAL A 227 -10.61 8.67 -17.98
C VAL A 227 -9.16 8.97 -17.60
N VAL A 228 -8.23 8.42 -18.38
CA VAL A 228 -6.80 8.61 -18.14
C VAL A 228 -6.21 9.50 -19.21
N LYS A 229 -5.47 10.53 -18.79
CA LYS A 229 -4.75 11.47 -19.67
C LYS A 229 -3.31 11.59 -19.25
N GLU A 230 -2.42 11.57 -20.25
CA GLU A 230 -0.97 11.66 -20.06
C GLU A 230 -0.40 12.92 -20.66
N TYR A 231 0.45 13.60 -19.89
CA TYR A 231 1.09 14.86 -20.26
C TYR A 231 2.60 14.77 -20.04
N PRO A 232 3.34 14.12 -20.95
CA PRO A 232 4.81 14.12 -20.92
C PRO A 232 5.36 15.54 -21.15
N ALA A 233 6.59 15.79 -20.71
CA ALA A 233 7.25 17.07 -20.93
C ALA A 233 7.49 17.38 -22.41
N ILE A 234 7.69 16.33 -23.21
CA ILE A 234 7.82 16.36 -24.66
C ILE A 234 6.91 15.27 -25.21
N ASP A 235 5.99 15.64 -26.08
CA ASP A 235 5.11 14.68 -26.75
C ASP A 235 5.83 13.95 -27.92
N GLU A 236 5.13 13.02 -28.57
CA GLU A 236 5.65 12.23 -29.69
C GLU A 236 6.01 13.08 -30.92
N ASN A 237 5.43 14.28 -31.03
CA ASN A 237 5.71 15.24 -32.11
C ASN A 237 6.82 16.23 -31.75
N GLY A 238 7.40 16.10 -30.54
CA GLY A 238 8.45 16.98 -30.06
C GLY A 238 7.97 18.31 -29.47
N HIS A 239 6.66 18.48 -29.24
CA HIS A 239 6.13 19.67 -28.59
C HIS A 239 6.36 19.61 -27.08
N ILE A 240 6.81 20.73 -26.52
CA ILE A 240 7.03 20.88 -25.08
C ILE A 240 5.72 21.33 -24.42
N LEU A 241 5.27 20.62 -23.37
CA LEU A 241 4.00 20.90 -22.68
C LEU A 241 3.95 22.33 -22.09
N TRP A 242 5.05 22.80 -21.56
CA TRP A 242 5.15 24.13 -20.95
C TRP A 242 6.40 24.86 -21.44
N PRO A 243 6.40 25.41 -22.68
CA PRO A 243 7.60 25.99 -23.31
C PRO A 243 8.09 27.26 -22.64
N GLU A 244 7.23 28.00 -21.89
CA GLU A 244 7.66 29.19 -21.15
C GLU A 244 8.49 28.81 -19.92
N PHE A 245 8.28 27.63 -19.35
CA PHE A 245 9.02 27.13 -18.20
C PHE A 245 10.21 26.26 -18.61
N TRP A 246 10.02 25.36 -19.60
CA TRP A 246 11.00 24.40 -20.06
C TRP A 246 11.52 24.75 -21.45
N THR A 247 12.84 24.95 -21.60
CA THR A 247 13.47 24.99 -22.93
C THR A 247 13.90 23.60 -23.36
N LYS A 248 14.08 23.39 -24.65
CA LYS A 248 14.65 22.17 -25.19
C LYS A 248 16.04 21.88 -24.60
N GLU A 249 16.84 22.91 -24.39
CA GLU A 249 18.18 22.80 -23.77
C GLU A 249 18.10 22.33 -22.31
N ASP A 250 17.17 22.89 -21.53
CA ASP A 250 16.99 22.49 -20.13
C ASP A 250 16.58 21.00 -20.02
N LEU A 251 15.69 20.55 -20.90
CA LEU A 251 15.25 19.16 -20.95
C LEU A 251 16.37 18.22 -21.41
N GLU A 252 17.13 18.59 -22.44
CA GLU A 252 18.29 17.81 -22.90
C GLU A 252 19.41 17.75 -21.86
N LYS A 253 19.65 18.82 -21.12
CA LYS A 253 20.60 18.81 -20.00
C LYS A 253 20.20 17.82 -18.92
N ARG A 254 18.89 17.72 -18.59
CA ARG A 254 18.39 16.75 -17.62
C ARG A 254 18.48 15.32 -18.15
N ARG A 255 18.17 15.09 -19.43
CA ARG A 255 18.30 13.79 -20.09
C ARG A 255 19.74 13.28 -20.02
N ARG A 256 20.75 14.13 -20.32
CA ARG A 256 22.17 13.76 -20.26
C ARG A 256 22.65 13.49 -18.84
N ALA A 257 22.05 14.11 -17.82
CA ALA A 257 22.42 13.91 -16.43
C ALA A 257 21.96 12.54 -15.91
N ASP A 258 20.77 12.09 -16.30
CA ASP A 258 20.20 10.78 -15.95
C ASP A 258 19.07 10.47 -16.95
N GLU A 259 19.39 9.67 -17.96
CA GLU A 259 18.44 9.33 -19.04
C GLU A 259 17.28 8.51 -18.52
N GLU A 260 17.53 7.61 -17.56
CA GLU A 260 16.52 6.72 -17.00
C GLU A 260 15.52 7.50 -16.12
N ALA A 261 16.02 8.35 -15.22
CA ALA A 261 15.17 9.23 -14.42
C ALA A 261 14.42 10.24 -15.30
N PHE A 262 15.04 10.73 -16.40
CA PHE A 262 14.37 11.59 -17.35
C PHE A 262 13.22 10.87 -18.07
N ALA A 263 13.43 9.63 -18.51
CA ALA A 263 12.39 8.83 -19.15
C ALA A 263 11.18 8.64 -18.22
N GLN A 264 11.40 8.31 -16.96
CA GLN A 264 10.34 8.13 -15.98
C GLN A 264 9.64 9.44 -15.61
N GLU A 265 10.40 10.44 -15.15
CA GLU A 265 9.86 11.64 -14.54
C GLU A 265 9.35 12.69 -15.55
N PHE A 266 9.91 12.70 -16.77
CA PHE A 266 9.58 13.67 -17.79
C PHE A 266 8.85 13.09 -19.00
N LEU A 267 9.16 11.85 -19.41
CA LEU A 267 8.49 11.21 -20.55
C LEU A 267 7.39 10.24 -20.13
N LEU A 268 7.13 10.08 -18.83
CA LEU A 268 6.14 9.16 -18.27
C LEU A 268 6.35 7.69 -18.68
N LYS A 269 7.62 7.33 -18.98
CA LYS A 269 8.04 5.97 -19.30
C LYS A 269 8.64 5.33 -18.06
N PRO A 270 7.85 4.55 -17.32
CA PRO A 270 8.30 3.97 -16.05
C PRO A 270 9.38 2.92 -16.26
N LYS A 271 10.11 2.63 -15.19
CA LYS A 271 11.09 1.55 -15.16
C LYS A 271 10.40 0.21 -15.00
N THR A 272 11.10 -0.86 -15.36
CA THR A 272 10.71 -2.21 -14.94
C THR A 272 10.93 -2.32 -13.44
N THR A 273 9.87 -2.52 -12.67
CA THR A 273 9.94 -2.57 -11.21
C THR A 273 10.51 -3.90 -10.71
N GLN A 274 11.06 -3.84 -9.50
CA GLN A 274 11.31 -5.04 -8.72
C GLN A 274 9.95 -5.64 -8.36
N MET A 275 9.65 -6.82 -8.89
CA MET A 275 8.40 -7.52 -8.58
C MET A 275 8.39 -7.88 -7.09
N SER A 276 7.25 -7.70 -6.45
CA SER A 276 7.03 -8.26 -5.11
C SER A 276 7.26 -9.77 -5.15
N PHE A 277 7.95 -10.29 -4.15
CA PHE A 277 8.16 -11.74 -4.05
C PHE A 277 6.85 -12.49 -3.88
N PHE A 278 5.86 -11.88 -3.19
CA PHE A 278 4.51 -12.42 -3.06
C PHE A 278 3.57 -11.70 -4.03
N PRO A 279 3.10 -12.35 -5.12
CA PRO A 279 2.27 -11.70 -6.13
C PRO A 279 0.95 -11.18 -5.55
N PHE A 280 0.56 -9.98 -5.94
CA PHE A 280 -0.66 -9.33 -5.48
C PHE A 280 -1.91 -10.22 -5.65
N TRP A 281 -2.10 -10.78 -6.86
CA TRP A 281 -3.24 -11.63 -7.17
C TRP A 281 -3.32 -12.87 -6.28
N ALA A 282 -2.17 -13.50 -5.98
CA ALA A 282 -2.11 -14.71 -5.18
C ALA A 282 -2.56 -14.45 -3.73
N VAL A 283 -2.09 -13.35 -3.15
CA VAL A 283 -2.47 -12.93 -1.80
C VAL A 283 -3.96 -12.54 -1.73
N GLN A 284 -4.46 -11.78 -2.73
CA GLN A 284 -5.86 -11.36 -2.79
C GLN A 284 -6.84 -12.53 -2.83
N GLU A 285 -6.55 -13.55 -3.61
CA GLU A 285 -7.37 -14.74 -3.74
C GLU A 285 -7.44 -15.59 -2.45
N CYS A 286 -6.52 -15.38 -1.53
CA CYS A 286 -6.49 -16.06 -0.23
C CYS A 286 -7.31 -15.35 0.84
N LEU A 287 -7.71 -14.10 0.65
CA LEU A 287 -8.48 -13.33 1.64
C LEU A 287 -9.92 -13.85 1.78
N ARG A 288 -10.41 -13.94 3.00
CA ARG A 288 -11.77 -14.38 3.33
C ARG A 288 -12.48 -13.31 4.18
N PRO A 289 -13.29 -12.44 3.55
CA PRO A 289 -13.92 -11.29 4.21
C PRO A 289 -14.89 -11.62 5.36
N THR A 290 -15.38 -12.86 5.39
CA THR A 290 -16.31 -13.32 6.45
C THR A 290 -15.62 -14.03 7.59
N MET A 291 -14.30 -14.27 7.50
CA MET A 291 -13.55 -14.98 8.54
C MET A 291 -12.97 -14.03 9.57
N ARG A 292 -13.05 -14.45 10.84
CA ARG A 292 -12.51 -13.73 12.00
C ARG A 292 -11.37 -14.50 12.64
N LEU A 293 -10.48 -13.77 13.30
CA LEU A 293 -9.49 -14.37 14.21
C LEU A 293 -10.15 -14.75 15.54
N GLY A 294 -9.62 -15.79 16.17
CA GLY A 294 -10.12 -16.32 17.42
C GLY A 294 -11.24 -17.35 17.28
N GLU A 295 -11.69 -17.63 16.06
CA GLU A 295 -12.76 -18.57 15.71
C GLU A 295 -12.26 -19.63 14.71
N LEU A 296 -12.78 -20.85 14.83
CA LEU A 296 -12.56 -21.90 13.83
C LEU A 296 -13.71 -21.85 12.81
N PRO A 297 -13.44 -21.53 11.53
CA PRO A 297 -14.51 -21.30 10.53
C PRO A 297 -15.06 -22.59 9.90
N VAL A 298 -14.69 -23.74 10.44
CA VAL A 298 -15.08 -25.10 9.98
C VAL A 298 -15.36 -26.00 11.18
N ASP A 299 -16.01 -27.13 10.93
CA ASP A 299 -16.16 -28.14 11.96
C ASP A 299 -14.80 -28.72 12.39
N ILE A 300 -14.61 -28.96 13.68
CA ILE A 300 -13.34 -29.48 14.20
C ILE A 300 -12.97 -30.84 13.59
N SER A 301 -13.95 -31.62 13.13
CA SER A 301 -13.72 -32.88 12.43
C SER A 301 -13.03 -32.74 11.06
N GLU A 302 -13.04 -31.56 10.48
CA GLU A 302 -12.34 -31.26 9.23
C GLU A 302 -10.88 -30.90 9.46
N VAL A 303 -10.47 -30.66 10.70
CA VAL A 303 -9.11 -30.22 11.05
C VAL A 303 -8.21 -31.44 11.23
N GLU A 304 -7.16 -31.52 10.42
CA GLU A 304 -6.15 -32.60 10.51
C GLU A 304 -5.06 -32.29 11.54
N SER A 305 -4.68 -31.03 11.66
CA SER A 305 -3.63 -30.57 12.58
C SER A 305 -3.77 -29.08 12.87
N ILE A 306 -3.31 -28.64 14.04
CA ILE A 306 -3.17 -27.23 14.39
C ILE A 306 -1.71 -27.00 14.80
N VAL A 307 -1.10 -25.94 14.30
CA VAL A 307 0.30 -25.58 14.54
C VAL A 307 0.40 -24.11 14.93
N ILE A 308 1.28 -23.79 15.88
CA ILE A 308 1.62 -22.40 16.21
C ILE A 308 3.01 -22.11 15.66
N GLY A 309 3.14 -21.16 14.75
CA GLY A 309 4.41 -20.60 14.35
C GLY A 309 4.76 -19.39 15.22
N CYS A 310 5.98 -19.34 15.73
CA CYS A 310 6.40 -18.30 16.67
C CYS A 310 7.63 -17.54 16.15
N ASP A 311 7.53 -16.23 16.14
CA ASP A 311 8.66 -15.31 16.00
C ASP A 311 8.79 -14.45 17.25
N PHE A 312 9.98 -14.45 17.88
CA PHE A 312 10.20 -13.82 19.19
C PHE A 312 11.14 -12.62 19.08
N ALA A 313 10.73 -11.48 19.63
CA ALA A 313 11.54 -10.28 19.75
C ALA A 313 11.94 -9.99 21.20
N PHE A 314 13.22 -9.76 21.44
CA PHE A 314 13.80 -9.58 22.79
C PHE A 314 14.27 -8.15 23.08
N SER A 315 13.91 -7.17 22.24
CA SER A 315 14.37 -5.79 22.40
C SER A 315 13.29 -4.89 22.97
N ASN A 316 13.65 -4.07 23.96
CA ASN A 316 12.78 -3.05 24.55
C ASN A 316 12.90 -1.68 23.85
N ARG A 317 13.54 -1.58 22.69
CA ARG A 317 13.66 -0.30 21.96
C ARG A 317 12.34 0.00 21.24
N LYS A 318 12.02 1.28 21.08
CA LYS A 318 10.79 1.72 20.39
C LYS A 318 10.66 1.24 18.94
N ASP A 319 11.80 0.95 18.29
CA ASP A 319 11.88 0.48 16.91
C ASP A 319 12.24 -1.02 16.86
N ALA A 320 11.94 -1.78 17.91
CA ALA A 320 12.23 -3.21 17.99
C ALA A 320 11.18 -4.03 17.27
N ASP A 321 11.56 -5.25 16.88
CA ASP A 321 10.70 -6.25 16.27
C ASP A 321 9.56 -6.68 17.22
N TYR A 322 8.55 -7.30 16.67
CA TYR A 322 7.38 -7.77 17.40
C TYR A 322 7.52 -9.26 17.71
N THR A 323 7.05 -9.67 18.89
CA THR A 323 6.75 -11.09 19.15
C THR A 323 5.42 -11.43 18.51
N VAL A 324 5.41 -12.41 17.60
CA VAL A 324 4.24 -12.83 16.85
C VAL A 324 4.03 -14.35 16.97
N TYR A 325 2.81 -14.76 17.29
CA TYR A 325 2.37 -16.15 17.28
C TYR A 325 1.22 -16.29 16.31
N THR A 326 1.38 -17.10 15.26
CA THR A 326 0.33 -17.37 14.27
C THR A 326 -0.15 -18.80 14.41
N VAL A 327 -1.44 -18.98 14.68
CA VAL A 327 -2.08 -20.30 14.80
C VAL A 327 -2.70 -20.68 13.48
N VAL A 328 -2.25 -21.79 12.91
CA VAL A 328 -2.70 -22.30 11.61
C VAL A 328 -3.32 -23.67 11.77
N ALA A 329 -4.57 -23.82 11.30
CA ALA A 329 -5.23 -25.11 11.17
C ALA A 329 -4.99 -25.67 9.77
N GLN A 330 -4.60 -26.94 9.68
CA GLN A 330 -4.51 -27.72 8.44
C GLN A 330 -5.83 -28.44 8.22
N LEU A 331 -6.42 -28.26 7.04
CA LEU A 331 -7.54 -29.01 6.52
C LEU A 331 -7.06 -29.91 5.38
N LYS A 332 -7.86 -30.86 4.91
CA LYS A 332 -7.51 -31.75 3.77
C LYS A 332 -7.00 -31.02 2.53
N SER A 333 -7.53 -29.83 2.25
CA SER A 333 -7.23 -29.10 1.02
C SER A 333 -6.73 -27.66 1.24
N ALA A 334 -6.61 -27.21 2.48
CA ALA A 334 -6.26 -25.82 2.77
C ALA A 334 -5.62 -25.65 4.15
N TYR A 335 -4.89 -24.55 4.31
CA TYR A 335 -4.42 -24.03 5.58
C TYR A 335 -5.27 -22.83 5.99
N VAL A 336 -5.58 -22.67 7.26
CA VAL A 336 -6.45 -21.59 7.75
C VAL A 336 -5.76 -20.88 8.91
N ILE A 337 -5.56 -19.60 8.82
CA ILE A 337 -5.12 -18.79 9.95
C ILE A 337 -6.32 -18.61 10.86
N ILE A 338 -6.27 -19.14 12.09
CA ILE A 338 -7.41 -19.14 13.02
C ILE A 338 -7.21 -18.19 14.18
N ASP A 339 -5.97 -17.92 14.59
CA ASP A 339 -5.68 -16.97 15.67
C ASP A 339 -4.29 -16.37 15.51
N VAL A 340 -4.08 -15.21 16.11
CA VAL A 340 -2.80 -14.50 16.11
C VAL A 340 -2.63 -13.73 17.39
N PHE A 341 -1.42 -13.72 17.89
CA PHE A 341 -0.96 -12.76 18.86
C PHE A 341 0.18 -11.93 18.25
N ARG A 342 0.18 -10.61 18.45
CA ARG A 342 1.27 -9.69 18.07
C ARG A 342 1.47 -8.67 19.19
N GLY A 343 2.67 -8.64 19.77
CA GLY A 343 3.00 -7.76 20.89
C GLY A 343 4.42 -7.21 20.80
N HIS A 344 4.63 -6.05 21.39
CA HIS A 344 5.90 -5.33 21.39
C HIS A 344 6.44 -5.14 22.81
N GLY A 345 7.78 -5.23 22.98
CA GLY A 345 8.43 -4.92 24.25
C GLY A 345 8.07 -5.85 25.42
N LEU A 346 7.73 -7.11 25.12
CA LEU A 346 7.31 -8.09 26.12
C LEU A 346 8.50 -8.70 26.88
N LYS A 347 8.29 -9.01 28.15
CA LYS A 347 9.22 -9.83 28.92
C LYS A 347 9.04 -11.30 28.52
N MET A 348 10.09 -12.10 28.67
CA MET A 348 10.06 -13.54 28.38
C MET A 348 8.91 -14.26 29.12
N THR A 349 8.66 -13.91 30.38
CA THR A 349 7.55 -14.46 31.18
C THR A 349 6.19 -14.21 30.55
N ASP A 350 5.97 -13.01 29.99
CA ASP A 350 4.72 -12.61 29.36
C ASP A 350 4.55 -13.34 28.03
N MET A 351 5.63 -13.45 27.23
CA MET A 351 5.65 -14.21 25.99
C MET A 351 5.25 -15.67 26.21
N LEU A 352 5.85 -16.31 27.22
CA LEU A 352 5.54 -17.70 27.56
C LEU A 352 4.11 -17.85 28.09
N SER A 353 3.63 -16.93 28.93
CA SER A 353 2.26 -16.97 29.45
C SER A 353 1.24 -16.93 28.32
N ILE A 354 1.41 -16.01 27.36
CA ILE A 354 0.52 -15.85 26.21
C ILE A 354 0.56 -17.10 25.32
N LEU A 355 1.75 -17.67 25.09
CA LEU A 355 1.89 -18.88 24.28
C LEU A 355 1.19 -20.07 24.95
N ARG A 356 1.29 -20.22 26.29
CA ARG A 356 0.58 -21.26 27.06
C ARG A 356 -0.93 -21.09 26.98
N GLU A 357 -1.44 -19.85 26.98
CA GLU A 357 -2.87 -19.56 26.79
C GLU A 357 -3.35 -19.98 25.40
N LEU A 358 -2.61 -19.62 24.34
CA LEU A 358 -2.91 -20.06 22.97
C LEU A 358 -2.85 -21.57 22.82
N TYR A 359 -1.85 -22.21 23.44
CA TYR A 359 -1.74 -23.67 23.48
C TYR A 359 -2.95 -24.32 24.14
N LYS A 360 -3.37 -23.83 25.30
CA LYS A 360 -4.56 -24.30 26.00
C LYS A 360 -5.83 -24.11 25.21
N LYS A 361 -5.95 -22.97 24.49
CA LYS A 361 -7.13 -22.66 23.69
C LYS A 361 -7.28 -23.58 22.49
N TRP A 362 -6.17 -23.82 21.76
CA TRP A 362 -6.20 -24.45 20.44
C TRP A 362 -5.70 -25.90 20.45
N ASN A 363 -5.04 -26.35 21.48
CA ASN A 363 -4.43 -27.68 21.63
C ASN A 363 -3.61 -28.08 20.38
N PRO A 364 -2.60 -27.29 19.96
CA PRO A 364 -1.86 -27.56 18.75
C PRO A 364 -1.01 -28.82 18.86
N SER A 365 -0.82 -29.49 17.72
CA SER A 365 0.07 -30.65 17.62
C SER A 365 1.56 -30.26 17.69
N MET A 366 1.91 -29.00 17.37
CA MET A 366 3.29 -28.53 17.34
C MET A 366 3.38 -27.01 17.55
N ILE A 367 4.41 -26.58 18.25
CA ILE A 367 4.90 -25.22 18.32
C ILE A 367 6.18 -25.14 17.48
N VAL A 368 6.22 -24.29 16.46
CA VAL A 368 7.34 -24.14 15.54
C VAL A 368 8.02 -22.81 15.78
N MET A 369 9.30 -22.81 16.08
CA MET A 369 10.03 -21.60 16.43
C MET A 369 11.50 -21.65 15.98
N GLU A 370 12.09 -20.48 15.82
CA GLU A 370 13.52 -20.38 15.57
C GLU A 370 14.34 -20.89 16.77
N SER A 371 15.47 -21.51 16.48
CA SER A 371 16.38 -22.06 17.49
C SER A 371 17.76 -21.40 17.43
N THR A 372 17.77 -20.05 17.54
CA THR A 372 19.01 -19.28 17.55
C THR A 372 19.07 -18.36 18.78
N GLY A 373 20.26 -18.08 19.30
CA GLY A 373 20.48 -17.15 20.41
C GLY A 373 19.63 -17.42 21.66
N THR A 374 18.93 -16.40 22.13
CA THR A 374 18.07 -16.45 23.34
C THR A 374 16.82 -17.32 23.16
N GLN A 375 16.37 -17.58 21.93
CA GLN A 375 15.21 -18.41 21.64
C GLN A 375 15.42 -19.88 22.03
N ILE A 376 16.67 -20.34 22.08
CA ILE A 376 17.01 -21.68 22.58
C ILE A 376 16.54 -21.91 24.02
N SER A 377 16.63 -20.89 24.87
CA SER A 377 16.19 -20.97 26.27
C SER A 377 14.67 -21.13 26.37
N ILE A 378 13.93 -20.41 25.55
CA ILE A 378 12.46 -20.55 25.47
C ILE A 378 12.07 -21.94 25.01
N ALA A 379 12.71 -22.44 23.94
CA ALA A 379 12.43 -23.79 23.44
C ALA A 379 12.68 -24.86 24.52
N ARG A 380 13.79 -24.77 25.26
CA ARG A 380 14.10 -25.71 26.34
C ARG A 380 13.12 -25.64 27.49
N GLU A 381 12.66 -24.44 27.85
CA GLU A 381 11.67 -24.26 28.91
C GLU A 381 10.35 -24.92 28.53
N LEU A 382 9.83 -24.64 27.34
CA LEU A 382 8.61 -25.27 26.82
C LEU A 382 8.71 -26.80 26.75
N GLU A 383 9.83 -27.33 26.23
CA GLU A 383 10.07 -28.78 26.18
C GLU A 383 10.13 -29.42 27.57
N SER A 384 10.74 -28.73 28.56
CA SER A 384 10.79 -29.20 29.94
C SER A 384 9.40 -29.28 30.60
N GLU A 385 8.47 -28.46 30.13
CA GLU A 385 7.05 -28.47 30.53
C GLU A 385 6.21 -29.49 29.74
N GLY A 386 6.83 -30.18 28.76
CA GLY A 386 6.15 -31.19 27.93
C GLY A 386 5.45 -30.69 26.70
N PHE A 387 5.67 -29.41 26.29
CA PHE A 387 5.11 -28.91 25.04
C PHE A 387 5.83 -29.51 23.83
N PRO A 388 5.11 -29.83 22.74
CA PRO A 388 5.70 -30.30 21.50
C PRO A 388 6.34 -29.12 20.75
N VAL A 389 7.66 -29.05 20.72
CA VAL A 389 8.40 -27.94 20.08
C VAL A 389 9.21 -28.45 18.89
N PHE A 390 9.01 -27.88 17.73
CA PHE A 390 9.85 -28.07 16.56
C PHE A 390 10.80 -26.89 16.39
N ARG A 391 12.09 -27.14 16.54
CA ARG A 391 13.14 -26.14 16.47
C ARG A 391 13.65 -25.98 15.04
N VAL A 392 13.65 -24.75 14.53
CA VAL A 392 14.16 -24.41 13.20
C VAL A 392 15.48 -23.67 13.35
N ASN A 393 16.56 -24.21 12.79
CA ASN A 393 17.84 -23.51 12.73
C ASN A 393 17.89 -22.67 11.45
N THR A 394 17.56 -21.41 11.56
CA THR A 394 17.34 -20.51 10.42
C THR A 394 18.67 -20.06 9.82
N THR A 395 19.04 -20.69 8.70
CA THR A 395 20.08 -20.21 7.80
C THR A 395 19.44 -19.31 6.72
N ARG A 396 20.27 -18.54 6.00
CA ARG A 396 19.79 -17.71 4.88
C ARG A 396 19.02 -18.55 3.83
N ASN A 397 19.54 -19.71 3.48
CA ASN A 397 18.90 -20.59 2.49
C ASN A 397 17.56 -21.13 2.99
N LEU A 398 17.49 -21.49 4.27
CA LEU A 398 16.25 -21.97 4.88
C LEU A 398 15.19 -20.87 4.96
N ARG A 399 15.57 -19.61 5.25
CA ARG A 399 14.64 -18.47 5.19
C ARG A 399 14.05 -18.30 3.78
N ILE A 400 14.87 -18.43 2.75
CA ILE A 400 14.42 -18.38 1.34
C ILE A 400 13.46 -19.55 1.05
N GLU A 401 13.78 -20.75 1.50
CA GLU A 401 12.93 -21.94 1.33
C GLU A 401 11.57 -21.74 2.02
N MET A 402 11.55 -21.27 3.25
CA MET A 402 10.31 -20.99 4.01
C MET A 402 9.42 -19.97 3.29
N LEU A 403 10.00 -18.86 2.84
CA LEU A 403 9.28 -17.84 2.08
C LEU A 403 8.77 -18.42 0.74
N SER A 404 9.55 -19.25 0.06
CA SER A 404 9.15 -19.90 -1.20
C SER A 404 8.00 -20.88 -1.00
N LYS A 405 7.99 -21.66 0.08
CA LYS A 405 6.85 -22.52 0.45
C LYS A 405 5.59 -21.71 0.76
N LEU A 406 5.73 -20.61 1.50
CA LEU A 406 4.60 -19.70 1.77
C LEU A 406 4.06 -19.09 0.46
N ARG A 407 4.95 -18.63 -0.44
CA ARG A 407 4.57 -18.15 -1.77
C ARG A 407 3.81 -19.22 -2.56
N TYR A 408 4.32 -20.44 -2.62
CA TYR A 408 3.67 -21.56 -3.30
C TYR A 408 2.25 -21.82 -2.77
N VAL A 409 2.08 -21.83 -1.46
CA VAL A 409 0.77 -22.03 -0.81
C VAL A 409 -0.21 -20.91 -1.15
N LEU A 410 0.28 -19.66 -1.24
CA LEU A 410 -0.51 -18.50 -1.68
C LEU A 410 -0.90 -18.60 -3.16
N GLU A 411 0.06 -18.89 -4.07
CA GLU A 411 -0.18 -19.03 -5.51
C GLU A 411 -1.16 -20.17 -5.84
N LYS A 412 -1.07 -21.29 -5.10
CA LYS A 412 -2.03 -22.40 -5.22
C LYS A 412 -3.36 -22.17 -4.49
N LYS A 413 -3.56 -20.96 -3.90
CA LYS A 413 -4.79 -20.58 -3.16
C LYS A 413 -5.14 -21.54 -2.01
N LYS A 414 -4.13 -22.21 -1.47
CA LYS A 414 -4.28 -23.24 -0.42
C LYS A 414 -4.32 -22.66 0.99
N ILE A 415 -4.18 -21.34 1.17
CA ILE A 415 -4.29 -20.68 2.47
C ILE A 415 -5.52 -19.78 2.52
N ARG A 416 -6.18 -19.74 3.67
CA ARG A 416 -7.30 -18.84 3.96
C ARG A 416 -6.85 -17.84 5.01
N VAL A 417 -6.85 -16.57 4.64
CA VAL A 417 -6.44 -15.45 5.50
C VAL A 417 -7.70 -14.72 5.96
N PRO A 418 -7.98 -14.64 7.26
CA PRO A 418 -9.09 -13.88 7.80
C PRO A 418 -9.01 -12.41 7.38
N ALA A 419 -10.10 -11.84 6.89
CA ALA A 419 -10.15 -10.48 6.41
C ALA A 419 -11.49 -9.78 6.73
N ASP A 420 -12.15 -10.14 7.84
CA ASP A 420 -13.35 -9.45 8.30
C ASP A 420 -13.02 -8.01 8.68
N ILE A 421 -13.44 -7.10 7.82
CA ILE A 421 -13.19 -5.67 7.97
C ILE A 421 -14.03 -5.02 9.07
N THR A 422 -15.08 -5.68 9.55
CA THR A 422 -15.95 -5.20 10.63
C THR A 422 -15.37 -5.50 12.00
N HIS A 423 -14.48 -6.48 12.09
CA HIS A 423 -13.79 -6.87 13.31
C HIS A 423 -12.42 -6.18 13.39
N GLU A 424 -12.26 -5.24 14.33
CA GLU A 424 -11.08 -4.36 14.44
C GLU A 424 -9.76 -5.13 14.50
N PHE A 425 -9.66 -6.12 15.40
CA PHE A 425 -8.44 -6.92 15.56
C PHE A 425 -8.08 -7.74 14.30
N THR A 426 -9.05 -8.40 13.67
CA THR A 426 -8.83 -9.13 12.41
C THR A 426 -8.37 -8.20 11.30
N ASN A 427 -9.00 -7.04 11.19
CA ASN A 427 -8.68 -6.06 10.19
C ASN A 427 -7.26 -5.48 10.38
N GLU A 428 -6.88 -5.15 11.61
CA GLU A 428 -5.54 -4.67 11.94
C GLU A 428 -4.47 -5.71 11.58
N TYR A 429 -4.64 -6.96 12.01
CA TYR A 429 -3.73 -8.03 11.67
C TYR A 429 -3.58 -8.22 10.17
N THR A 430 -4.70 -8.27 9.44
CA THR A 430 -4.68 -8.48 8.00
C THR A 430 -3.93 -7.35 7.29
N GLN A 431 -4.12 -6.11 7.69
CA GLN A 431 -3.38 -4.98 7.12
C GLN A 431 -1.87 -5.10 7.35
N VAL A 432 -1.46 -5.49 8.56
CA VAL A 432 -0.04 -5.71 8.88
C VAL A 432 0.54 -6.85 8.05
N LEU A 433 -0.11 -8.02 8.01
CA LEU A 433 0.34 -9.16 7.22
C LEU A 433 0.49 -8.81 5.74
N LEU A 434 -0.49 -8.12 5.16
CA LEU A 434 -0.44 -7.72 3.75
C LEU A 434 0.69 -6.73 3.47
N LYS A 435 0.89 -5.77 4.36
CA LYS A 435 1.98 -4.81 4.27
C LYS A 435 3.33 -5.52 4.28
N GLU A 436 3.55 -6.43 5.23
CA GLU A 436 4.80 -7.21 5.34
C GLU A 436 4.99 -8.15 4.13
N LEU A 437 3.96 -8.91 3.69
CA LEU A 437 4.04 -9.79 2.52
C LEU A 437 4.48 -9.05 1.27
N TRP A 438 3.83 -7.92 0.97
CA TRP A 438 4.18 -7.14 -0.23
C TRP A 438 5.46 -6.33 -0.08
N GLY A 439 5.98 -6.21 1.15
CA GLY A 439 7.29 -5.65 1.45
C GLY A 439 8.46 -6.51 0.97
N PHE A 440 8.25 -7.80 0.72
CA PHE A 440 9.30 -8.66 0.19
C PHE A 440 9.51 -8.43 -1.30
N ILE A 441 10.73 -8.08 -1.69
CA ILE A 441 11.14 -7.89 -3.08
C ILE A 441 12.21 -8.90 -3.47
N GLN A 442 12.14 -9.39 -4.71
CA GLN A 442 13.14 -10.29 -5.26
C GLN A 442 14.05 -9.54 -6.25
N LYS A 443 15.35 -9.67 -6.07
CA LYS A 443 16.36 -9.15 -6.98
C LYS A 443 17.40 -10.24 -7.29
N GLY A 444 17.21 -10.94 -8.42
CA GLY A 444 17.96 -12.17 -8.70
C GLY A 444 17.65 -13.23 -7.64
N ASP A 445 18.69 -13.84 -7.07
CA ASP A 445 18.57 -14.85 -6.00
C ASP A 445 18.38 -14.25 -4.59
N LEU A 446 18.28 -12.93 -4.49
CA LEU A 446 18.16 -12.24 -3.21
C LEU A 446 16.73 -11.84 -2.96
N ILE A 447 16.16 -12.33 -1.85
CA ILE A 447 14.87 -11.87 -1.32
C ILE A 447 15.17 -10.96 -0.12
N LYS A 448 14.61 -9.76 -0.14
CA LYS A 448 14.73 -8.73 0.91
C LYS A 448 13.38 -8.15 1.23
N THR A 449 13.18 -7.75 2.50
CA THR A 449 12.07 -6.88 2.85
C THR A 449 12.49 -5.41 2.76
N VAL A 450 11.55 -4.55 2.36
CA VAL A 450 11.66 -3.08 2.42
C VAL A 450 10.94 -2.52 3.64
N GLU A 451 10.15 -3.35 4.32
CA GLU A 451 9.48 -2.98 5.56
C GLU A 451 10.45 -3.03 6.75
N ALA A 452 10.13 -2.24 7.79
CA ALA A 452 10.90 -2.24 9.03
C ALA A 452 10.79 -3.56 9.81
N HIS A 453 9.67 -4.27 9.63
CA HIS A 453 9.34 -5.51 10.33
C HIS A 453 8.86 -6.55 9.34
N ASP A 454 9.18 -7.83 9.60
CA ASP A 454 8.73 -9.01 8.84
C ASP A 454 8.26 -10.17 9.76
N ASP A 455 8.07 -9.86 11.03
CA ASP A 455 7.80 -10.81 12.11
C ASP A 455 6.48 -11.59 11.88
N THR A 456 5.45 -10.91 11.33
CA THR A 456 4.15 -11.53 11.06
C THR A 456 4.24 -12.55 9.93
N VAL A 457 5.03 -12.24 8.89
CA VAL A 457 5.28 -13.15 7.78
C VAL A 457 6.12 -14.34 8.24
N PHE A 458 7.18 -14.13 9.05
CA PHE A 458 8.00 -15.25 9.53
C PHE A 458 7.26 -16.13 10.52
N SER A 459 6.45 -15.59 11.42
CA SER A 459 5.57 -16.39 12.28
C SER A 459 4.67 -17.32 11.47
N LEU A 460 4.03 -16.80 10.40
CA LEU A 460 3.23 -17.61 9.48
C LEU A 460 4.10 -18.61 8.70
N ALA A 461 5.27 -18.19 8.20
CA ALA A 461 6.15 -19.03 7.43
C ALA A 461 6.68 -20.23 8.24
N PHE A 462 6.95 -20.09 9.54
CA PHE A 462 7.29 -21.20 10.42
C PHE A 462 6.19 -22.27 10.48
N ALA A 463 4.93 -21.86 10.66
CA ALA A 463 3.80 -22.79 10.69
C ALA A 463 3.64 -23.51 9.33
N ILE A 464 3.63 -22.75 8.22
CA ILE A 464 3.47 -23.32 6.86
C ILE A 464 4.66 -24.22 6.49
N TYR A 465 5.88 -23.85 6.86
CA TYR A 465 7.05 -24.69 6.63
C TYR A 465 6.89 -26.07 7.29
N TYR A 466 6.53 -26.12 8.55
CA TYR A 466 6.31 -27.38 9.26
C TYR A 466 5.19 -28.19 8.59
N LEU A 467 4.02 -27.60 8.36
CA LEU A 467 2.88 -28.26 7.78
C LEU A 467 3.13 -28.80 6.37
N THR A 468 3.94 -28.10 5.56
CA THR A 468 4.27 -28.55 4.20
C THR A 468 5.42 -29.54 4.14
N THR A 469 6.24 -29.63 5.19
CA THR A 469 7.39 -30.55 5.24
C THR A 469 7.02 -31.91 5.85
N GLN A 470 6.05 -31.94 6.78
CA GLN A 470 5.60 -33.17 7.47
C GLN A 470 4.47 -33.90 6.77
N THR A 471 3.87 -33.31 5.71
CA THR A 471 2.88 -34.03 4.91
C THR A 471 3.59 -35.22 4.22
N PRO A 472 3.17 -36.48 4.44
CA PRO A 472 3.78 -37.62 3.78
C PRO A 472 3.61 -37.45 2.29
N VAL A 473 4.73 -37.48 1.54
CA VAL A 473 4.70 -37.64 0.09
C VAL A 473 4.01 -38.98 -0.17
N ILE A 474 2.80 -38.95 -0.71
CA ILE A 474 2.14 -40.17 -1.22
C ILE A 474 2.97 -40.60 -2.40
N THR A 475 3.93 -41.51 -2.18
CA THR A 475 4.62 -42.21 -3.26
C THR A 475 3.59 -43.09 -3.95
N TYR A 476 3.20 -42.73 -5.15
CA TYR A 476 2.42 -43.60 -6.00
C TYR A 476 3.33 -44.75 -6.43
N GLU A 477 3.16 -45.94 -5.80
CA GLU A 477 3.73 -47.17 -6.33
C GLU A 477 2.93 -47.56 -7.56
N GLY A 478 3.45 -47.19 -8.74
CA GLY A 478 2.98 -47.70 -10.00
C GLY A 478 3.16 -49.22 -10.06
N PRO A 479 2.31 -49.97 -10.77
CA PRO A 479 2.39 -51.42 -10.80
C PRO A 479 3.66 -51.92 -11.51
N ASN A 480 4.50 -52.60 -10.70
CA ASN A 480 5.55 -53.53 -11.09
C ASN A 480 6.66 -53.07 -12.06
N VAL A 481 7.75 -52.54 -11.49
CA VAL A 481 9.08 -52.72 -12.07
C VAL A 481 9.89 -53.64 -11.14
N ALA A 482 10.37 -54.74 -11.72
CA ALA A 482 11.11 -55.79 -11.04
C ALA A 482 12.32 -55.25 -10.26
N THR A 483 12.39 -55.58 -8.99
CA THR A 483 13.51 -55.30 -8.09
C THR A 483 14.73 -56.12 -8.53
N SER A 484 15.76 -55.47 -9.09
CA SER A 484 17.13 -55.98 -9.04
C SER A 484 17.81 -55.46 -7.80
N THR A 485 18.25 -56.36 -6.95
CA THR A 485 19.01 -56.16 -5.74
C THR A 485 20.23 -55.24 -5.94
N LEU A 486 20.23 -54.07 -5.33
CA LEU A 486 21.42 -53.26 -5.16
C LEU A 486 21.72 -53.04 -3.66
N ASN A 487 23.00 -53.23 -3.35
CA ASN A 487 23.59 -53.31 -2.01
C ASN A 487 23.38 -52.08 -1.13
N SER A 488 23.29 -52.33 0.16
CA SER A 488 23.03 -51.48 1.32
C SER A 488 24.06 -50.35 1.62
N ALA A 489 24.55 -49.65 0.62
CA ALA A 489 25.50 -48.53 0.80
C ALA A 489 25.17 -47.23 0.06
N GLN A 490 23.99 -47.09 -0.51
CA GLN A 490 23.57 -45.83 -1.14
C GLN A 490 22.43 -45.20 -0.35
N ARG A 491 22.73 -44.12 0.32
CA ARG A 491 21.76 -43.24 0.98
C ARG A 491 20.76 -42.71 -0.06
N GLN A 492 19.51 -42.84 0.29
CA GLN A 492 18.36 -42.37 -0.47
C GLN A 492 18.51 -40.90 -0.90
N ARG A 493 18.60 -40.66 -2.20
CA ARG A 493 18.31 -39.36 -2.80
C ARG A 493 16.83 -39.40 -3.18
N SER A 494 16.00 -38.57 -2.57
CA SER A 494 14.60 -38.40 -2.95
C SER A 494 14.53 -37.37 -4.07
N VAL A 495 14.03 -37.80 -5.23
CA VAL A 495 13.65 -36.90 -6.34
C VAL A 495 12.16 -36.60 -6.17
N ILE A 496 11.80 -35.35 -6.03
CA ILE A 496 10.40 -34.91 -6.04
C ILE A 496 10.05 -34.65 -7.51
N ILE A 497 9.11 -35.41 -8.03
CA ILE A 497 8.51 -35.19 -9.34
C ILE A 497 7.13 -34.56 -9.11
N ASP A 498 6.96 -33.31 -9.48
CA ASP A 498 5.66 -32.66 -9.61
C ASP A 498 5.31 -32.66 -11.09
N GLU A 499 4.20 -33.30 -11.46
CA GLU A 499 3.76 -33.45 -12.85
C GLU A 499 3.45 -32.13 -13.55
N ASP A 500 3.23 -31.03 -12.78
CA ASP A 500 2.94 -29.71 -13.31
C ASP A 500 4.19 -28.81 -13.49
N LEU A 501 5.36 -29.18 -12.96
CA LEU A 501 6.53 -28.29 -12.90
C LEU A 501 7.81 -28.80 -13.57
N GLY A 502 7.85 -30.03 -14.08
CA GLY A 502 9.06 -30.61 -14.62
C GLY A 502 10.12 -30.95 -13.54
N VAL A 503 11.15 -31.66 -13.93
CA VAL A 503 12.24 -32.11 -13.04
C VAL A 503 13.09 -30.93 -12.61
N ILE A 504 13.09 -30.57 -11.30
CA ILE A 504 14.06 -29.64 -10.72
C ILE A 504 15.21 -30.46 -10.14
N GLY A 505 16.27 -30.63 -10.92
CA GLY A 505 17.51 -31.22 -10.46
C GLY A 505 18.34 -30.20 -9.67
N VAL A 506 18.70 -30.50 -8.43
CA VAL A 506 19.75 -29.79 -7.70
C VAL A 506 20.98 -30.67 -7.69
N ASP A 507 21.95 -30.37 -8.54
CA ASP A 507 23.30 -30.89 -8.41
C ASP A 507 24.01 -30.21 -7.24
N LEU A 508 24.17 -30.93 -6.15
CA LEU A 508 25.12 -30.56 -5.09
C LEU A 508 26.50 -31.04 -5.53
N LEU A 509 27.32 -30.10 -6.01
CA LEU A 509 28.75 -30.33 -6.20
C LEU A 509 29.39 -30.61 -4.86
N ASP A 510 30.09 -31.73 -4.81
CA ASP A 510 30.88 -32.22 -3.72
C ASP A 510 32.03 -31.22 -3.41
N SER A 511 32.07 -30.71 -2.20
CA SER A 511 33.19 -29.89 -1.73
C SER A 511 34.27 -30.78 -1.15
N SER A 512 35.11 -31.34 -2.01
CA SER A 512 36.47 -31.70 -1.68
C SER A 512 37.35 -31.09 -2.76
N ASP A 513 37.89 -29.92 -2.45
CA ASP A 513 39.18 -29.35 -2.80
C ASP A 513 39.16 -27.83 -2.80
N TRP A 514 39.98 -27.32 -1.88
CA TRP A 514 40.45 -25.94 -1.60
C TRP A 514 39.65 -25.11 -0.58
#